data_7b52dd0cd9d130e3757d05a4cbc78bb3
#
_entry.id   7b52dd0cd9d130e3757d05a4cbc78bb3
#
_cell.length_a   1.000
_cell.length_b   1.000
_cell.length_c   1.000
_cell.angle_alpha   90.00
_cell.angle_beta   90.00
_cell.angle_gamma   90.00
#
_symmetry.space_group_name_H-M   'P 1'
#
loop_
_entity.id
_entity.type
_entity.pdbx_description
1 polymer ?
#
loop_
_entity_poly.entity_id
_entity_poly.type
_entity_poly.pdbx_seq_one_letter_code
_entity_poly.pdbx_strand_id
1 'polypeptide(L)'
;GEVAEGYHIADEKANMKNVKLAASKDVLDKITSIDIPAGIIDIDNADDDRHFDIALKTYLPNGCKIVSSESNLKVDVTIEKISERTIQIPMSQVTISGTESDYRYQLVADNGSGYLNIIVNGSESDIGTLTADDLGARIDMSGKGEGSYTVRVNLNQSDDYSISGSYY
;
A
#
# COMPACT_ATOMS: atom_id res chain seq x y z
N GLY A 1 10.97 -13.84 -1.03
CA GLY A 1 11.07 -13.42 -2.42
C GLY A 1 10.44 -12.06 -2.64
N GLU A 2 10.70 -11.46 -3.77
CA GLU A 2 10.07 -10.21 -4.23
C GLU A 2 9.21 -10.54 -5.46
N VAL A 3 8.05 -9.89 -5.59
CA VAL A 3 7.20 -10.05 -6.78
C VAL A 3 7.90 -9.49 -8.03
N ALA A 4 7.40 -9.80 -9.21
CA ALA A 4 7.95 -9.33 -10.47
C ALA A 4 7.97 -7.79 -10.55
N GLU A 5 8.92 -7.24 -11.31
CA GLU A 5 9.00 -5.80 -11.55
C GLU A 5 7.69 -5.27 -12.14
N GLY A 6 7.17 -4.17 -11.59
CA GLY A 6 5.88 -3.59 -11.98
C GLY A 6 4.66 -4.26 -11.34
N TYR A 7 4.85 -5.12 -10.35
CA TYR A 7 3.80 -5.74 -9.54
C TYR A 7 4.00 -5.45 -8.06
N HIS A 8 2.95 -5.61 -7.28
CA HIS A 8 2.99 -5.51 -5.82
C HIS A 8 2.03 -6.52 -5.18
N ILE A 9 2.24 -6.78 -3.89
CA ILE A 9 1.31 -7.59 -3.10
C ILE A 9 0.15 -6.68 -2.67
N ALA A 10 -1.06 -7.00 -3.15
CA ALA A 10 -2.27 -6.25 -2.82
C ALA A 10 -2.94 -6.78 -1.54
N ASP A 11 -2.87 -8.09 -1.30
CA ASP A 11 -3.48 -8.70 -0.12
C ASP A 11 -2.80 -10.02 0.25
N GLU A 12 -2.80 -10.34 1.55
CA GLU A 12 -2.28 -11.59 2.10
C GLU A 12 -3.30 -12.20 3.08
N LYS A 13 -3.73 -13.41 2.83
CA LYS A 13 -4.69 -14.12 3.67
C LYS A 13 -4.17 -15.48 4.08
N ALA A 14 -4.33 -15.79 5.38
CA ALA A 14 -4.10 -17.12 5.91
C ALA A 14 -5.40 -17.66 6.53
N ASN A 15 -5.70 -18.94 6.29
CA ASN A 15 -6.89 -19.59 6.84
C ASN A 15 -6.84 -19.76 8.35
N MET A 16 -5.65 -19.69 8.96
CA MET A 16 -5.46 -19.83 10.40
C MET A 16 -4.25 -19.04 10.91
N LYS A 17 -4.31 -18.61 12.17
CA LYS A 17 -3.17 -18.02 12.89
C LYS A 17 -2.61 -18.95 13.95
N ASN A 18 -3.42 -19.90 14.43
CA ASN A 18 -3.08 -20.82 15.50
C ASN A 18 -3.58 -22.22 15.18
N VAL A 19 -2.88 -23.22 15.68
CA VAL A 19 -3.23 -24.62 15.59
C VAL A 19 -3.12 -25.28 16.96
N LYS A 20 -4.01 -26.22 17.25
CA LYS A 20 -3.98 -26.98 18.52
C LYS A 20 -3.11 -28.22 18.34
N LEU A 21 -2.18 -28.42 19.28
CA LEU A 21 -1.25 -29.53 19.30
C LEU A 21 -1.52 -30.42 20.50
N ALA A 22 -1.26 -31.72 20.33
CA ALA A 22 -1.18 -32.72 21.38
C ALA A 22 0.18 -33.42 21.37
N ALA A 23 0.85 -33.44 22.50
CA ALA A 23 2.12 -34.13 22.71
C ALA A 23 2.31 -34.37 24.22
N SER A 24 3.43 -35.02 24.63
CA SER A 24 3.82 -35.06 26.02
C SER A 24 4.08 -33.63 26.56
N LYS A 25 3.92 -33.47 27.87
CA LYS A 25 4.15 -32.16 28.51
C LYS A 25 5.53 -31.59 28.20
N ASP A 26 6.56 -32.43 28.27
CA ASP A 26 7.95 -32.01 28.03
C ASP A 26 8.21 -31.53 26.59
N VAL A 27 7.41 -32.00 25.63
CA VAL A 27 7.47 -31.58 24.22
C VAL A 27 6.68 -30.27 24.05
N LEU A 28 5.47 -30.19 24.64
CA LEU A 28 4.63 -28.99 24.54
C LEU A 28 5.28 -27.76 25.20
N ASP A 29 5.95 -27.95 26.35
CA ASP A 29 6.63 -26.86 27.07
C ASP A 29 7.77 -26.22 26.24
N LYS A 30 8.24 -26.90 25.18
CA LYS A 30 9.32 -26.42 24.28
C LYS A 30 8.83 -25.82 22.96
N ILE A 31 7.54 -25.99 22.64
CA ILE A 31 6.98 -25.51 21.37
C ILE A 31 6.27 -24.18 21.61
N THR A 32 6.79 -23.13 21.03
CA THR A 32 6.16 -21.79 21.03
C THR A 32 5.59 -21.43 19.66
N SER A 33 6.17 -22.00 18.57
CA SER A 33 5.77 -21.77 17.19
C SER A 33 6.00 -23.03 16.37
N ILE A 34 5.38 -23.09 15.19
CA ILE A 34 5.72 -24.02 14.11
C ILE A 34 6.47 -23.20 13.07
N ASP A 35 7.76 -23.49 12.91
CA ASP A 35 8.60 -22.75 11.98
C ASP A 35 8.52 -23.37 10.60
N ILE A 36 8.03 -22.59 9.65
CA ILE A 36 7.98 -22.94 8.23
C ILE A 36 9.27 -22.41 7.58
N PRO A 37 10.08 -23.26 6.94
CA PRO A 37 11.32 -22.83 6.33
C PRO A 37 11.10 -21.75 5.26
N ALA A 38 12.05 -20.82 5.15
CA ALA A 38 12.09 -19.86 4.05
C ALA A 38 12.08 -20.58 2.70
N GLY A 39 11.35 -20.05 1.73
CA GLY A 39 11.22 -20.62 0.38
C GLY A 39 10.06 -21.61 0.22
N ILE A 40 9.32 -21.97 1.29
CA ILE A 40 8.07 -22.75 1.15
C ILE A 40 6.95 -21.85 0.63
N ILE A 41 6.90 -20.59 1.09
CA ILE A 41 6.06 -19.54 0.52
C ILE A 41 6.97 -18.73 -0.39
N ASP A 42 6.99 -19.11 -1.67
CA ASP A 42 7.84 -18.47 -2.66
C ASP A 42 7.00 -17.64 -3.62
N ILE A 43 7.23 -16.31 -3.59
CA ILE A 43 6.62 -15.33 -4.47
C ILE A 43 7.65 -14.65 -5.39
N ASP A 44 8.84 -15.25 -5.51
CA ASP A 44 9.94 -14.66 -6.28
C ASP A 44 9.56 -14.55 -7.76
N ASN A 45 9.68 -13.33 -8.31
CA ASN A 45 9.25 -12.97 -9.66
C ASN A 45 7.79 -13.35 -9.99
N ALA A 46 6.92 -13.41 -8.98
CA ALA A 46 5.51 -13.68 -9.19
C ALA A 46 4.81 -12.47 -9.82
N ASP A 47 4.03 -12.70 -10.86
CA ASP A 47 3.23 -11.73 -11.61
C ASP A 47 1.72 -12.08 -11.60
N ASP A 48 1.37 -13.16 -10.92
CA ASP A 48 0.01 -13.65 -10.70
C ASP A 48 -0.17 -14.08 -9.25
N ASP A 49 -1.42 -14.17 -8.81
CA ASP A 49 -1.79 -14.69 -7.49
C ASP A 49 -1.10 -16.00 -7.16
N ARG A 50 -0.73 -16.17 -5.89
CA ARG A 50 -0.12 -17.39 -5.38
C ARG A 50 -0.95 -18.00 -4.28
N HIS A 51 -1.11 -19.33 -4.35
CA HIS A 51 -1.84 -20.13 -3.38
C HIS A 51 -0.92 -21.21 -2.84
N PHE A 52 -0.77 -21.25 -1.53
CA PHE A 52 0.07 -22.22 -0.86
C PHE A 52 -0.79 -23.10 0.06
N ASP A 53 -0.58 -24.41 0.00
CA ASP A 53 -1.20 -25.40 0.89
C ASP A 53 -0.08 -26.17 1.61
N ILE A 54 0.15 -25.84 2.87
CA ILE A 54 1.31 -26.27 3.65
C ILE A 54 0.86 -27.28 4.69
N ALA A 55 1.27 -28.52 4.55
CA ALA A 55 1.00 -29.58 5.52
C ALA A 55 1.82 -29.37 6.80
N LEU A 56 1.23 -28.72 7.81
CA LEU A 56 1.93 -28.37 9.05
C LEU A 56 2.53 -29.56 9.79
N LYS A 57 1.96 -30.76 9.62
CA LYS A 57 2.52 -32.01 10.20
C LYS A 57 3.97 -32.26 9.84
N THR A 58 4.43 -31.77 8.68
CA THR A 58 5.80 -31.93 8.20
C THR A 58 6.82 -31.17 9.05
N TYR A 59 6.36 -30.10 9.71
CA TYR A 59 7.19 -29.18 10.50
C TYR A 59 7.03 -29.38 12.01
N LEU A 60 6.31 -30.44 12.43
CA LEU A 60 6.15 -30.74 13.84
C LEU A 60 7.30 -31.56 14.39
N PRO A 61 7.69 -31.31 15.65
CA PRO A 61 8.61 -32.18 16.37
C PRO A 61 8.07 -33.62 16.52
N ASN A 62 8.97 -34.57 16.64
CA ASN A 62 8.60 -35.98 16.89
C ASN A 62 7.70 -36.11 18.14
N GLY A 63 6.64 -36.89 18.00
CA GLY A 63 5.68 -37.14 19.09
C GLY A 63 4.60 -36.06 19.24
N CYS A 64 4.60 -35.06 18.36
CA CYS A 64 3.56 -34.02 18.32
C CYS A 64 2.53 -34.34 17.24
N LYS A 65 1.26 -34.03 17.50
CA LYS A 65 0.12 -34.20 16.59
C LYS A 65 -0.77 -32.95 16.58
N ILE A 66 -1.32 -32.63 15.42
CA ILE A 66 -2.36 -31.63 15.29
C ILE A 66 -3.70 -32.25 15.67
N VAL A 67 -4.45 -31.55 16.54
CA VAL A 67 -5.78 -31.97 17.02
C VAL A 67 -6.87 -30.97 16.63
N SER A 68 -6.55 -29.90 15.94
CA SER A 68 -7.55 -29.04 15.31
C SER A 68 -8.14 -29.68 14.06
N SER A 69 -9.32 -29.21 13.64
CA SER A 69 -10.01 -29.67 12.42
C SER A 69 -9.19 -29.40 11.14
N GLU A 70 -8.50 -28.27 11.12
CA GLU A 70 -7.59 -27.89 10.03
C GLU A 70 -6.15 -28.25 10.39
N SER A 71 -5.48 -28.95 9.48
CA SER A 71 -4.10 -29.41 9.64
C SER A 71 -3.13 -28.78 8.63
N ASN A 72 -3.68 -28.12 7.60
CA ASN A 72 -2.92 -27.45 6.58
C ASN A 72 -3.07 -25.94 6.73
N LEU A 73 -1.96 -25.22 6.66
CA LEU A 73 -1.95 -23.79 6.51
C LEU A 73 -2.14 -23.47 5.02
N LYS A 74 -3.21 -22.75 4.70
CA LYS A 74 -3.44 -22.20 3.36
C LYS A 74 -3.13 -20.72 3.41
N VAL A 75 -2.30 -20.28 2.49
CA VAL A 75 -1.92 -18.86 2.32
C VAL A 75 -2.25 -18.46 0.90
N ASP A 76 -3.07 -17.42 0.78
CA ASP A 76 -3.41 -16.78 -0.49
C ASP A 76 -2.70 -15.42 -0.53
N VAL A 77 -1.95 -15.17 -1.59
CA VAL A 77 -1.28 -13.90 -1.86
C VAL A 77 -1.83 -13.35 -3.15
N THR A 78 -2.49 -12.20 -3.07
CA THR A 78 -3.00 -11.49 -4.24
C THR A 78 -1.93 -10.56 -4.76
N ILE A 79 -1.59 -10.70 -6.05
CA ILE A 79 -0.55 -9.92 -6.71
C ILE A 79 -1.17 -9.12 -7.84
N GLU A 80 -1.02 -7.80 -7.77
CA GLU A 80 -1.59 -6.88 -8.75
C GLU A 80 -0.49 -6.10 -9.48
N LYS A 81 -0.76 -5.79 -10.74
CA LYS A 81 0.11 -4.93 -11.55
C LYS A 81 0.03 -3.49 -11.07
N ILE A 82 1.17 -2.83 -10.96
CA ILE A 82 1.25 -1.40 -10.72
C ILE A 82 0.84 -0.67 -11.99
N SER A 83 -0.18 0.15 -11.87
CA SER A 83 -0.70 0.99 -12.95
C SER A 83 -0.38 2.47 -12.67
N GLU A 84 -0.37 3.27 -13.72
CA GLU A 84 -0.20 4.73 -13.64
C GLU A 84 -1.50 5.41 -14.05
N ARG A 85 -1.88 6.44 -13.31
CA ARG A 85 -3.04 7.27 -13.65
C ARG A 85 -2.73 8.75 -13.43
N THR A 86 -3.16 9.61 -14.35
CA THR A 86 -3.12 11.06 -14.18
C THR A 86 -4.44 11.55 -13.62
N ILE A 87 -4.39 12.23 -12.47
CA ILE A 87 -5.53 12.88 -11.84
C ILE A 87 -5.41 14.39 -12.07
N GLN A 88 -6.46 14.98 -12.63
CA GLN A 88 -6.53 16.42 -12.90
C GLN A 88 -7.21 17.11 -11.71
N ILE A 89 -6.51 18.03 -11.05
CA ILE A 89 -7.04 18.85 -9.98
C ILE A 89 -7.29 20.26 -10.53
N PRO A 90 -8.56 20.72 -10.58
CA PRO A 90 -8.83 22.10 -10.96
C PRO A 90 -8.15 23.07 -9.99
N MET A 91 -7.60 24.15 -10.47
CA MET A 91 -6.99 25.18 -9.62
C MET A 91 -7.94 25.73 -8.55
N SER A 92 -9.26 25.71 -8.83
CA SER A 92 -10.29 26.10 -7.88
C SER A 92 -10.46 25.16 -6.69
N GLN A 93 -9.97 23.93 -6.78
CA GLN A 93 -9.98 22.93 -5.70
C GLN A 93 -8.70 22.93 -4.86
N VAL A 94 -7.67 23.66 -5.29
CA VAL A 94 -6.44 23.79 -4.50
C VAL A 94 -6.69 24.71 -3.33
N THR A 95 -6.51 24.19 -2.12
CA THR A 95 -6.68 24.97 -0.89
C THR A 95 -5.46 25.85 -0.65
N ILE A 96 -5.71 27.14 -0.43
CA ILE A 96 -4.69 28.13 -0.09
C ILE A 96 -4.72 28.38 1.40
N SER A 97 -3.60 28.22 2.09
CA SER A 97 -3.40 28.57 3.51
C SER A 97 -2.39 29.69 3.67
N GLY A 98 -2.32 30.28 4.87
CA GLY A 98 -1.36 31.36 5.15
C GLY A 98 -1.64 32.66 4.40
N THR A 99 -2.90 32.90 4.01
CA THR A 99 -3.33 34.10 3.30
C THR A 99 -3.46 35.29 4.24
N GLU A 100 -3.10 36.50 3.77
CA GLU A 100 -3.33 37.77 4.46
C GLU A 100 -4.57 38.47 3.88
N SER A 101 -5.35 39.16 4.73
CA SER A 101 -6.63 39.76 4.35
C SER A 101 -6.51 40.88 3.31
N ASP A 102 -5.32 41.48 3.22
CA ASP A 102 -5.09 42.66 2.37
C ASP A 102 -4.73 42.28 0.92
N TYR A 103 -4.54 40.96 0.66
CA TYR A 103 -4.17 40.45 -0.66
C TYR A 103 -5.27 39.60 -1.28
N ARG A 104 -5.30 39.61 -2.61
CA ARG A 104 -6.08 38.67 -3.43
C ARG A 104 -5.11 37.70 -4.09
N TYR A 105 -5.41 36.42 -3.99
CA TYR A 105 -4.60 35.35 -4.52
C TYR A 105 -5.24 34.77 -5.77
N GLN A 106 -4.42 34.56 -6.80
CA GLN A 106 -4.81 33.86 -8.02
C GLN A 106 -3.81 32.75 -8.29
N LEU A 107 -4.32 31.53 -8.42
CA LEU A 107 -3.52 30.40 -8.81
C LEU A 107 -3.48 30.27 -10.32
N VAL A 108 -2.29 30.03 -10.86
CA VAL A 108 -2.06 29.81 -12.28
C VAL A 108 -1.20 28.57 -12.42
N ALA A 109 -1.65 27.57 -13.18
CA ALA A 109 -0.82 26.44 -13.52
C ALA A 109 0.22 26.86 -14.57
N ASP A 110 1.46 26.39 -14.44
CA ASP A 110 2.55 26.70 -15.38
C ASP A 110 2.20 26.33 -16.83
N ASN A 111 1.41 25.29 -17.02
CA ASN A 111 0.96 24.85 -18.35
C ASN A 111 -0.22 25.67 -18.91
N GLY A 112 -0.75 26.65 -18.18
CA GLY A 112 -1.88 27.47 -18.57
C GLY A 112 -3.22 26.72 -18.72
N SER A 113 -3.30 25.46 -18.31
CA SER A 113 -4.48 24.60 -18.52
C SER A 113 -5.60 24.81 -17.53
N GLY A 114 -5.37 25.52 -16.41
CA GLY A 114 -6.31 25.64 -15.31
C GLY A 114 -6.42 24.38 -14.42
N TYR A 115 -5.61 23.37 -14.69
CA TYR A 115 -5.55 22.11 -13.96
C TYR A 115 -4.12 21.78 -13.55
N LEU A 116 -3.99 21.17 -12.39
CA LEU A 116 -2.78 20.51 -11.94
C LEU A 116 -2.91 19.00 -12.29
N ASN A 117 -1.97 18.48 -13.07
CA ASN A 117 -1.94 17.07 -13.47
C ASN A 117 -1.04 16.29 -12.51
N ILE A 118 -1.62 15.42 -11.69
CA ILE A 118 -0.91 14.60 -10.72
C ILE A 118 -0.81 13.18 -11.24
N ILE A 119 0.40 12.64 -11.32
CA ILE A 119 0.66 11.25 -11.70
C ILE A 119 0.71 10.41 -10.44
N VAL A 120 -0.17 9.42 -10.36
CA VAL A 120 -0.23 8.44 -9.26
C VAL A 120 0.04 7.03 -9.78
N ASN A 121 0.74 6.22 -8.98
CA ASN A 121 1.01 4.82 -9.26
C ASN A 121 0.50 3.98 -8.09
N GLY A 122 -0.14 2.88 -8.41
CA GLY A 122 -0.70 1.92 -7.45
C GLY A 122 -1.40 0.78 -8.17
N SER A 123 -2.09 -0.10 -7.43
CA SER A 123 -2.95 -1.08 -8.07
C SER A 123 -4.09 -0.39 -8.83
N GLU A 124 -4.62 -1.02 -9.85
CA GLU A 124 -5.75 -0.46 -10.60
C GLU A 124 -6.99 -0.33 -9.72
N SER A 125 -7.17 -1.24 -8.76
CA SER A 125 -8.24 -1.17 -7.76
C SER A 125 -8.14 0.07 -6.87
N ASP A 126 -6.93 0.45 -6.43
CA ASP A 126 -6.70 1.56 -5.52
C ASP A 126 -6.76 2.90 -6.24
N ILE A 127 -6.03 3.04 -7.35
CA ILE A 127 -5.98 4.31 -8.07
C ILE A 127 -7.17 4.54 -9.01
N GLY A 128 -7.91 3.47 -9.36
CA GLY A 128 -9.04 3.54 -10.31
C GLY A 128 -10.18 4.44 -9.83
N THR A 129 -10.43 4.48 -8.53
CA THR A 129 -11.47 5.29 -7.88
C THR A 129 -10.97 6.60 -7.29
N LEU A 130 -9.65 6.83 -7.28
CA LEU A 130 -9.02 8.00 -6.67
C LEU A 130 -9.45 9.30 -7.37
N THR A 131 -9.83 10.30 -6.60
CA THR A 131 -10.33 11.59 -7.08
C THR A 131 -9.39 12.74 -6.71
N ALA A 132 -9.65 13.94 -7.26
CA ALA A 132 -8.93 15.15 -6.89
C ALA A 132 -9.09 15.51 -5.39
N ASP A 133 -10.27 15.24 -4.82
CA ASP A 133 -10.56 15.52 -3.40
C ASP A 133 -9.74 14.60 -2.48
N ASP A 134 -9.52 13.36 -2.87
CA ASP A 134 -8.70 12.40 -2.10
C ASP A 134 -7.25 12.87 -2.02
N LEU A 135 -6.72 13.44 -3.09
CA LEU A 135 -5.37 14.02 -3.13
C LEU A 135 -5.24 15.31 -2.33
N GLY A 136 -6.32 16.04 -2.10
CA GLY A 136 -6.41 17.18 -1.19
C GLY A 136 -5.30 18.21 -1.39
N ALA A 137 -5.13 18.73 -2.61
CA ALA A 137 -4.05 19.65 -2.95
C ALA A 137 -4.09 20.94 -2.13
N ARG A 138 -2.97 21.30 -1.52
CA ARG A 138 -2.80 22.46 -0.64
C ARG A 138 -1.51 23.20 -0.93
N ILE A 139 -1.55 24.53 -0.84
CA ILE A 139 -0.38 25.41 -0.86
C ILE A 139 -0.35 26.29 0.38
N ASP A 140 0.84 26.72 0.78
CA ASP A 140 1.04 27.64 1.90
C ASP A 140 1.65 28.94 1.41
N MET A 141 0.94 30.04 1.65
CA MET A 141 1.33 31.39 1.28
C MET A 141 1.82 32.23 2.49
N SER A 142 2.07 31.59 3.63
CA SER A 142 2.57 32.27 4.82
C SER A 142 3.82 33.10 4.55
N GLY A 143 3.83 34.35 4.98
CA GLY A 143 4.95 35.28 4.83
C GLY A 143 5.23 35.73 3.40
N LYS A 144 4.30 35.56 2.47
CA LYS A 144 4.40 36.02 1.09
C LYS A 144 3.52 37.24 0.88
N GLY A 145 4.17 38.40 0.64
CA GLY A 145 3.50 39.64 0.33
C GLY A 145 3.07 39.75 -1.14
N GLU A 146 2.96 40.97 -1.65
CA GLU A 146 2.65 41.24 -3.05
C GLU A 146 3.75 40.69 -3.97
N GLY A 147 3.36 39.97 -5.04
CA GLY A 147 4.28 39.42 -6.02
C GLY A 147 3.81 38.10 -6.63
N SER A 148 4.65 37.52 -7.48
CA SER A 148 4.43 36.20 -8.07
C SER A 148 5.41 35.20 -7.45
N TYR A 149 4.88 34.05 -7.03
CA TYR A 149 5.64 33.01 -6.34
C TYR A 149 5.36 31.64 -6.96
N THR A 150 6.42 30.87 -7.14
CA THR A 150 6.29 29.43 -7.37
C THR A 150 6.25 28.76 -6.00
N VAL A 151 5.18 28.03 -5.72
CA VAL A 151 4.95 27.39 -4.40
C VAL A 151 4.73 25.91 -4.58
N ARG A 152 5.24 25.14 -3.63
CA ARG A 152 5.07 23.70 -3.63
C ARG A 152 3.64 23.31 -3.30
N VAL A 153 3.08 22.39 -4.07
CA VAL A 153 1.80 21.76 -3.78
C VAL A 153 2.02 20.59 -2.83
N ASN A 154 1.34 20.60 -1.71
CA ASN A 154 1.29 19.49 -0.77
C ASN A 154 0.06 18.63 -1.06
N LEU A 155 0.26 17.33 -1.21
CA LEU A 155 -0.77 16.35 -1.50
C LEU A 155 -0.89 15.36 -0.34
N ASN A 156 -2.06 14.77 -0.15
CA ASN A 156 -2.26 13.68 0.80
C ASN A 156 -1.43 12.47 0.35
N GLN A 157 -0.86 11.78 1.33
CA GLN A 157 -0.12 10.53 1.12
C GLN A 157 -0.98 9.36 1.60
N SER A 158 -0.80 8.19 0.99
CA SER A 158 -1.39 6.92 1.39
C SER A 158 -0.38 5.80 1.19
N ASP A 159 -0.60 4.67 1.86
CA ASP A 159 0.16 3.45 1.61
C ASP A 159 -0.34 2.71 0.36
N ASP A 160 -1.55 3.05 -0.13
CA ASP A 160 -2.20 2.40 -1.27
C ASP A 160 -1.71 2.95 -2.63
N TYR A 161 -1.09 4.12 -2.64
CA TYR A 161 -0.56 4.73 -3.86
C TYR A 161 0.69 5.58 -3.61
N SER A 162 1.48 5.77 -4.65
CA SER A 162 2.59 6.71 -4.67
C SER A 162 2.35 7.84 -5.67
N ILE A 163 2.88 9.02 -5.36
CA ILE A 163 2.79 10.20 -6.23
C ILE A 163 4.13 10.41 -6.92
N SER A 164 4.11 10.44 -8.24
CA SER A 164 5.32 10.66 -9.04
C SER A 164 5.70 12.13 -9.07
N GLY A 165 6.93 12.45 -8.68
CA GLY A 165 7.50 13.79 -8.81
C GLY A 165 7.08 14.77 -7.72
N SER A 166 7.32 16.04 -7.99
CA SER A 166 6.98 17.18 -7.13
C SER A 166 6.26 18.24 -7.96
N TYR A 167 5.26 18.86 -7.39
CA TYR A 167 4.38 19.83 -8.04
C TYR A 167 4.52 21.20 -7.41
N TYR A 168 4.58 22.24 -8.24
CA TYR A 168 4.78 23.63 -7.86
C TYR A 168 3.79 24.56 -8.56
#